data_51975329f3a5450e721d6b6f97686cba
#
_entry.id   51975329f3a5450e721d6b6f97686cba
#
_cell.length_a   1.000
_cell.length_b   1.000
_cell.length_c   1.000
_cell.angle_alpha   90.00
_cell.angle_beta   90.00
_cell.angle_gamma   90.00
#
_symmetry.space_group_name_H-M   'P 1'
#
loop_
_entity.id
_entity.type
_entity.pdbx_description
1 polymer ?
#
loop_
_entity_poly.entity_id
_entity_poly.type
_entity_poly.pdbx_seq_one_letter_code
_entity_poly.pdbx_strand_id
1 'polypeptide(L)'
;MLSYTEKIREIAGRLLQSGAVEMVIGFRAGTVPMMNEPHFAKTPAEAQKLVWDSHCGINLANYLTDRKEKIGVVAKGCDSRNIVTHIIENKIKREQLVIIGVPCQGMVDKRKIAMKCPGEITEVIETETGLTAKGNGFSQNFEKKDVLQHNCSLCIH
;
A
#
# COMPACT_ATOMS: atom_id res chain seq x y z
N MET A 1 -4.12 1.11 -20.29
CA MET A 1 -3.74 2.07 -19.23
C MET A 1 -2.87 1.34 -18.24
N LEU A 2 -1.72 1.89 -17.84
CA LEU A 2 -0.88 1.28 -16.81
C LEU A 2 -1.63 1.22 -15.48
N SER A 3 -1.53 0.09 -14.79
CA SER A 3 -2.07 -0.05 -13.42
C SER A 3 -1.31 0.88 -12.44
N TYR A 4 -1.90 1.18 -11.30
CA TYR A 4 -1.19 1.95 -10.26
C TYR A 4 0.11 1.28 -9.84
N THR A 5 0.12 -0.03 -9.74
CA THR A 5 1.33 -0.82 -9.45
C THR A 5 2.44 -0.54 -10.47
N GLU A 6 2.13 -0.58 -11.76
CA GLU A 6 3.12 -0.31 -12.83
C GLU A 6 3.64 1.12 -12.79
N LYS A 7 2.75 2.10 -12.58
CA LYS A 7 3.14 3.51 -12.44
C LYS A 7 4.03 3.75 -11.22
N ILE A 8 3.72 3.14 -10.09
CA ILE A 8 4.56 3.22 -8.88
C ILE A 8 5.95 2.63 -9.14
N ARG A 9 6.02 1.46 -9.78
CA ARG A 9 7.30 0.81 -10.14
C ARG A 9 8.14 1.68 -11.08
N GLU A 10 7.52 2.27 -12.08
CA GLU A 10 8.18 3.17 -13.02
C GLU A 10 8.72 4.41 -12.31
N ILE A 11 7.91 5.10 -11.50
CA ILE A 11 8.31 6.30 -10.78
C ILE A 11 9.42 5.98 -9.77
N ALA A 12 9.25 4.91 -8.97
CA ALA A 12 10.23 4.48 -7.99
C ALA A 12 11.56 4.10 -8.63
N GLY A 13 11.51 3.36 -9.74
CA GLY A 13 12.70 2.99 -10.50
C GLY A 13 13.45 4.20 -11.03
N ARG A 14 12.76 5.20 -11.60
CA ARG A 14 13.36 6.45 -12.06
C ARG A 14 14.02 7.26 -10.94
N LEU A 15 13.33 7.38 -9.79
CA LEU A 15 13.85 8.11 -8.63
C LEU A 15 15.13 7.48 -8.08
N LEU A 16 15.18 6.16 -8.00
CA LEU A 16 16.37 5.41 -7.54
C LEU A 16 17.49 5.48 -8.58
N GLN A 17 17.18 5.33 -9.85
CA GLN A 17 18.17 5.36 -10.93
C GLN A 17 18.84 6.73 -11.08
N SER A 18 18.06 7.81 -10.90
CA SER A 18 18.59 9.18 -10.97
C SER A 18 19.33 9.63 -9.71
N GLY A 19 19.29 8.85 -8.62
CA GLY A 19 19.83 9.24 -7.33
C GLY A 19 19.05 10.36 -6.63
N ALA A 20 17.83 10.67 -7.09
CA ALA A 20 16.96 11.67 -6.45
C ALA A 20 16.54 11.23 -5.04
N VAL A 21 16.44 9.92 -4.82
CA VAL A 21 16.23 9.29 -3.51
C VAL A 21 17.19 8.10 -3.36
N GLU A 22 17.51 7.78 -2.11
CA GLU A 22 18.36 6.64 -1.75
C GLU A 22 17.53 5.37 -1.50
N MET A 23 16.23 5.56 -1.24
CA MET A 23 15.30 4.48 -0.93
C MET A 23 13.86 4.89 -1.29
N VAL A 24 13.06 3.91 -1.71
CA VAL A 24 11.60 4.08 -1.85
C VAL A 24 10.91 3.12 -0.89
N ILE A 25 10.03 3.66 -0.05
CA ILE A 25 9.17 2.90 0.85
C ILE A 25 7.80 2.74 0.18
N GLY A 26 7.38 1.50 0.02
CA GLY A 26 6.10 1.11 -0.56
C GLY A 26 5.63 -0.22 0.03
N PHE A 27 4.81 -0.93 -0.69
CA PHE A 27 4.34 -2.26 -0.31
C PHE A 27 4.86 -3.31 -1.27
N ARG A 28 5.05 -4.52 -0.78
CA ARG A 28 5.20 -5.73 -1.58
C ARG A 28 4.19 -6.79 -1.15
N ALA A 29 3.95 -7.77 -2.01
CA ALA A 29 3.13 -8.91 -1.65
C ALA A 29 3.75 -9.66 -0.48
N GLY A 30 2.95 -9.96 0.52
CA GLY A 30 3.35 -10.79 1.65
C GLY A 30 3.24 -12.29 1.32
N THR A 31 3.55 -13.12 2.31
CA THR A 31 3.56 -14.59 2.15
C THR A 31 2.17 -15.22 2.24
N VAL A 32 1.19 -14.50 2.77
CA VAL A 32 -0.20 -14.97 2.89
C VAL A 32 -1.14 -14.03 2.16
N PRO A 33 -2.28 -14.52 1.64
CA PRO A 33 -3.27 -13.69 0.97
C PRO A 33 -3.73 -12.51 1.84
N MET A 34 -4.05 -11.38 1.21
CA MET A 34 -4.53 -10.15 1.86
C MET A 34 -3.55 -9.52 2.87
N MET A 35 -2.27 -9.86 2.82
CA MET A 35 -1.24 -9.29 3.69
C MET A 35 -0.08 -8.76 2.86
N ASN A 36 -0.23 -7.53 2.39
CA ASN A 36 0.92 -6.81 1.85
C ASN A 36 1.75 -6.23 2.99
N GLU A 37 3.06 -6.24 2.80
CA GLU A 37 4.01 -5.78 3.81
C GLU A 37 4.81 -4.57 3.32
N PRO A 38 5.31 -3.71 4.22
CA PRO A 38 6.21 -2.62 3.85
C PRO A 38 7.47 -3.15 3.17
N HIS A 39 7.88 -2.47 2.11
CA HIS A 39 9.08 -2.78 1.35
C HIS A 39 9.95 -1.55 1.16
N PHE A 40 11.24 -1.72 1.40
CA PHE A 40 12.27 -0.67 1.34
C PHE A 40 13.16 -0.94 0.12
N ALA A 41 12.74 -0.42 -1.03
CA ALA A 41 13.47 -0.60 -2.28
C ALA A 41 14.65 0.37 -2.35
N LYS A 42 15.88 -0.13 -2.46
CA LYS A 42 17.10 0.64 -2.61
C LYS A 42 17.66 0.59 -4.02
N THR A 43 17.16 -0.30 -4.85
CA THR A 43 17.59 -0.46 -6.24
C THR A 43 16.37 -0.45 -7.17
N PRO A 44 16.55 -0.09 -8.45
CA PRO A 44 15.46 -0.21 -9.44
C PRO A 44 14.89 -1.63 -9.56
N ALA A 45 15.72 -2.66 -9.36
CA ALA A 45 15.28 -4.05 -9.37
C ALA A 45 14.35 -4.37 -8.18
N GLU A 46 14.65 -3.83 -7.00
CA GLU A 46 13.78 -3.95 -5.82
C GLU A 46 12.47 -3.18 -5.99
N ALA A 47 12.47 -2.04 -6.69
CA ALA A 47 11.28 -1.29 -7.01
C ALA A 47 10.26 -2.10 -7.85
N GLN A 48 10.72 -3.08 -8.64
CA GLN A 48 9.83 -3.98 -9.39
C GLN A 48 9.00 -4.90 -8.50
N LYS A 49 9.34 -5.06 -7.22
CA LYS A 49 8.57 -5.82 -6.24
C LYS A 49 7.43 -5.03 -5.63
N LEU A 50 7.37 -3.72 -5.86
CA LEU A 50 6.31 -2.87 -5.32
C LEU A 50 4.95 -3.25 -5.90
N VAL A 51 3.93 -3.23 -5.05
CA VAL A 51 2.53 -3.50 -5.40
C VAL A 51 1.61 -2.44 -4.80
N TRP A 52 0.45 -2.27 -5.42
CA TRP A 52 -0.61 -1.42 -4.90
C TRP A 52 -1.98 -2.07 -5.15
N ASP A 53 -2.66 -2.38 -4.05
CA ASP A 53 -4.02 -2.92 -4.04
C ASP A 53 -4.72 -2.56 -2.72
N SER A 54 -5.91 -3.07 -2.50
CA SER A 54 -6.68 -2.79 -1.28
C SER A 54 -6.17 -3.47 0.00
N HIS A 55 -5.06 -4.19 -0.07
CA HIS A 55 -4.41 -4.81 1.09
C HIS A 55 -3.18 -4.01 1.58
N CYS A 56 -2.93 -2.83 1.01
CA CYS A 56 -1.86 -1.90 1.41
C CYS A 56 -2.29 -1.04 2.60
N GLY A 57 -2.75 -1.67 3.69
CA GLY A 57 -3.46 -1.01 4.79
C GLY A 57 -2.57 -0.29 5.81
N ILE A 58 -1.31 -0.68 5.95
CA ILE A 58 -0.38 -0.09 6.92
C ILE A 58 -0.08 1.36 6.55
N ASN A 59 0.07 2.24 7.55
CA ASN A 59 0.47 3.61 7.34
C ASN A 59 2.00 3.71 7.20
N LEU A 60 2.47 4.01 6.00
CA LEU A 60 3.91 4.04 5.71
C LEU A 60 4.65 5.23 6.35
N ALA A 61 3.95 6.27 6.80
CA ALA A 61 4.56 7.36 7.53
C ALA A 61 5.28 6.89 8.82
N ASN A 62 4.82 5.79 9.42
CA ASN A 62 5.43 5.21 10.61
C ASN A 62 6.89 4.78 10.42
N TYR A 63 7.34 4.60 9.17
CA TYR A 63 8.71 4.19 8.83
C TYR A 63 9.65 5.35 8.50
N LEU A 64 9.18 6.59 8.64
CA LEU A 64 9.94 7.79 8.30
C LEU A 64 10.70 8.41 9.47
N THR A 65 10.32 8.06 10.71
CA THR A 65 10.89 8.68 11.92
C THR A 65 12.40 8.44 12.01
N ASP A 66 13.14 9.52 12.35
CA ASP A 66 14.60 9.52 12.57
C ASP A 66 15.45 9.06 11.37
N ARG A 67 14.88 9.08 10.18
CA ARG A 67 15.60 8.80 8.93
C ARG A 67 16.44 10.00 8.51
N LYS A 68 17.62 9.71 7.93
CA LYS A 68 18.54 10.73 7.40
C LYS A 68 18.64 10.70 5.88
N GLU A 69 18.26 9.59 5.28
CA GLU A 69 18.30 9.36 3.83
C GLU A 69 17.25 10.21 3.11
N LYS A 70 17.46 10.45 1.83
CA LYS A 70 16.42 10.94 0.92
C LYS A 70 15.50 9.79 0.54
N ILE A 71 14.22 9.93 0.81
CA ILE A 71 13.22 8.85 0.74
C ILE A 71 12.10 9.21 -0.21
N GLY A 72 11.81 8.31 -1.16
CA GLY A 72 10.53 8.25 -1.84
C GLY A 72 9.54 7.45 -0.99
N VAL A 73 8.33 7.93 -0.81
CA VAL A 73 7.29 7.20 -0.07
C VAL A 73 6.00 7.13 -0.86
N VAL A 74 5.48 5.91 -1.04
CA VAL A 74 4.15 5.70 -1.61
C VAL A 74 3.11 6.04 -0.54
N ALA A 75 2.25 7.00 -0.83
CA ALA A 75 1.34 7.55 0.17
C ALA A 75 -0.09 7.68 -0.34
N LYS A 76 -1.03 7.11 0.39
CA LYS A 76 -2.46 7.43 0.29
C LYS A 76 -2.80 8.67 1.13
N GLY A 77 -4.01 9.20 1.02
CA GLY A 77 -4.40 10.44 1.69
C GLY A 77 -4.17 10.44 3.21
N CYS A 78 -4.46 9.34 3.91
CA CYS A 78 -4.20 9.22 5.36
C CYS A 78 -2.70 9.17 5.68
N ASP A 79 -1.87 8.54 4.84
CA ASP A 79 -0.41 8.55 5.02
C ASP A 79 0.14 9.96 4.84
N SER A 80 -0.35 10.70 3.84
CA SER A 80 0.10 12.09 3.59
C SER A 80 -0.16 13.01 4.78
N ARG A 81 -1.30 12.87 5.47
CA ARG A 81 -1.59 13.63 6.69
C ARG A 81 -0.62 13.28 7.82
N ASN A 82 -0.33 12.00 8.03
CA ASN A 82 0.64 11.58 9.03
C ASN A 82 2.06 12.04 8.67
N ILE A 83 2.43 12.06 7.39
CA ILE A 83 3.71 12.63 6.93
C ILE A 83 3.80 14.11 7.32
N VAL A 84 2.74 14.90 7.10
CA VAL A 84 2.71 16.31 7.53
C VAL A 84 2.91 16.44 9.05
N THR A 85 2.24 15.60 9.83
CA THR A 85 2.42 15.57 11.30
C THR A 85 3.87 15.28 11.68
N HIS A 86 4.50 14.28 11.06
CA HIS A 86 5.91 13.93 11.30
C HIS A 86 6.87 15.07 10.93
N ILE A 87 6.56 15.84 9.88
CA ILE A 87 7.34 17.03 9.51
C ILE A 87 7.19 18.12 10.57
N ILE A 88 5.96 18.40 11.01
CA ILE A 88 5.67 19.42 12.05
C ILE A 88 6.36 19.05 13.37
N GLU A 89 6.37 17.78 13.74
CA GLU A 89 7.01 17.25 14.94
C GLU A 89 8.55 17.10 14.81
N ASN A 90 9.13 17.55 13.70
CA ASN A 90 10.56 17.44 13.39
C ASN A 90 11.11 16.00 13.40
N LYS A 91 10.28 15.00 13.15
CA LYS A 91 10.68 13.58 13.03
C LYS A 91 11.35 13.26 11.69
N ILE A 92 11.06 14.07 10.68
CA ILE A 92 11.67 14.02 9.35
C ILE A 92 11.62 15.40 8.70
N LYS A 93 12.60 15.73 7.87
CA LYS A 93 12.63 17.00 7.15
C LYS A 93 11.89 16.88 5.81
N ARG A 94 11.13 17.92 5.42
CA ARG A 94 10.39 17.94 4.15
C ARG A 94 11.30 17.72 2.94
N GLU A 95 12.52 18.26 2.98
CA GLU A 95 13.49 18.19 1.88
C GLU A 95 14.04 16.77 1.65
N GLN A 96 13.85 15.87 2.62
CA GLN A 96 14.26 14.47 2.49
C GLN A 96 13.21 13.63 1.75
N LEU A 97 11.99 14.15 1.54
CA LEU A 97 10.86 13.35 1.08
C LEU A 97 10.45 13.68 -0.35
N VAL A 98 10.27 12.63 -1.14
CA VAL A 98 9.52 12.63 -2.40
C VAL A 98 8.26 11.79 -2.18
N ILE A 99 7.09 12.41 -2.24
CA ILE A 99 5.81 11.72 -2.02
C ILE A 99 5.27 11.21 -3.36
N ILE A 100 5.10 9.90 -3.47
CA ILE A 100 4.42 9.25 -4.59
C ILE A 100 2.96 9.07 -4.17
N GLY A 101 2.13 10.09 -4.44
CA GLY A 101 0.72 10.09 -4.08
C GLY A 101 -0.07 9.10 -4.92
N VAL A 102 -0.91 8.29 -4.27
CA VAL A 102 -1.77 7.31 -4.94
C VAL A 102 -3.22 7.50 -4.51
N PRO A 103 -4.18 7.43 -5.45
CA PRO A 103 -5.59 7.43 -5.08
C PRO A 103 -5.92 6.17 -4.29
N CYS A 104 -6.81 6.31 -3.31
CA CYS A 104 -7.21 5.22 -2.43
C CYS A 104 -8.73 5.07 -2.44
N GLN A 105 -9.20 3.90 -2.80
CA GLN A 105 -10.62 3.53 -2.76
C GLN A 105 -11.03 2.80 -1.47
N GLY A 106 -10.21 2.91 -0.44
CA GLY A 106 -10.37 2.21 0.83
C GLY A 106 -9.59 0.90 0.89
N MET A 107 -9.22 0.53 2.10
CA MET A 107 -8.50 -0.72 2.40
C MET A 107 -9.47 -1.76 2.93
N VAL A 108 -9.27 -2.99 2.52
CA VAL A 108 -10.12 -4.14 2.88
C VAL A 108 -9.74 -4.66 4.27
N ASP A 109 -10.75 -5.04 5.03
CA ASP A 109 -10.58 -5.75 6.29
C ASP A 109 -10.59 -7.26 6.05
N LYS A 110 -9.42 -7.88 6.13
CA LYS A 110 -9.27 -9.33 5.95
C LYS A 110 -10.12 -10.15 6.92
N ARG A 111 -10.42 -9.62 8.12
CA ARG A 111 -11.24 -10.33 9.11
C ARG A 111 -12.67 -10.44 8.65
N LYS A 112 -13.22 -9.37 8.05
CA LYS A 112 -14.58 -9.38 7.50
C LYS A 112 -14.74 -10.43 6.40
N ILE A 113 -13.71 -10.61 5.56
CA ILE A 113 -13.70 -11.65 4.50
C ILE A 113 -13.58 -13.03 5.14
N ALA A 114 -12.59 -13.23 6.02
CA ALA A 114 -12.34 -14.51 6.67
C ALA A 114 -13.55 -15.04 7.43
N MET A 115 -14.27 -14.16 8.15
CA MET A 115 -15.48 -14.55 8.89
C MET A 115 -16.64 -15.01 8.01
N LYS A 116 -16.66 -14.63 6.75
CA LYS A 116 -17.71 -14.99 5.77
C LYS A 116 -17.33 -16.19 4.90
N CYS A 117 -16.08 -16.62 4.92
CA CYS A 117 -15.60 -17.77 4.16
C CYS A 117 -15.70 -19.06 5.00
N PRO A 118 -16.08 -20.20 4.38
CA PRO A 118 -16.26 -21.46 5.10
C PRO A 118 -14.96 -22.19 5.47
N GLY A 119 -13.80 -21.67 5.02
CA GLY A 119 -12.50 -22.30 5.25
C GLY A 119 -11.33 -21.37 5.01
N GLU A 120 -10.14 -21.93 4.95
CA GLU A 120 -8.92 -21.18 4.72
C GLU A 120 -8.87 -20.58 3.32
N ILE A 121 -8.52 -19.29 3.24
CA ILE A 121 -8.40 -18.55 1.99
C ILE A 121 -6.99 -18.74 1.45
N THR A 122 -6.87 -19.27 0.23
CA THR A 122 -5.59 -19.51 -0.45
C THR A 122 -5.28 -18.44 -1.49
N GLU A 123 -6.31 -17.80 -2.06
CA GLU A 123 -6.16 -16.78 -3.08
C GLU A 123 -7.23 -15.71 -2.95
N VAL A 124 -6.87 -14.47 -3.24
CA VAL A 124 -7.83 -13.37 -3.39
C VAL A 124 -7.54 -12.65 -4.70
N ILE A 125 -8.56 -12.53 -5.54
CA ILE A 125 -8.51 -11.80 -6.80
C ILE A 125 -9.31 -10.50 -6.62
N GLU A 126 -8.66 -9.38 -6.83
CA GLU A 126 -9.28 -8.06 -6.74
C GLU A 126 -9.67 -7.55 -8.13
N THR A 127 -10.87 -6.99 -8.23
CA THR A 127 -11.37 -6.24 -9.38
C THR A 127 -11.62 -4.78 -8.98
N GLU A 128 -12.04 -3.94 -9.90
CA GLU A 128 -12.33 -2.52 -9.58
C GLU A 128 -13.41 -2.35 -8.50
N THR A 129 -14.41 -3.20 -8.49
CA THR A 129 -15.59 -3.08 -7.62
C THR A 129 -15.70 -4.15 -6.54
N GLY A 130 -14.95 -5.22 -6.64
CA GLY A 130 -15.12 -6.37 -5.77
C GLY A 130 -13.88 -7.21 -5.56
N LEU A 131 -14.06 -8.27 -4.82
CA LEU A 131 -13.04 -9.26 -4.46
C LEU A 131 -13.63 -10.66 -4.57
N THR A 132 -12.83 -11.58 -5.08
CA THR A 132 -13.16 -13.01 -5.05
C THR A 132 -12.16 -13.71 -4.15
N ALA A 133 -12.64 -14.25 -3.02
CA ALA A 133 -11.84 -15.09 -2.14
C ALA A 133 -12.03 -16.55 -2.52
N LYS A 134 -10.93 -17.28 -2.71
CA LYS A 134 -10.91 -18.69 -3.04
C LYS A 134 -10.17 -19.48 -1.97
N GLY A 135 -10.64 -20.67 -1.71
CA GLY A 135 -10.00 -21.63 -0.84
C GLY A 135 -10.30 -23.05 -1.30
N ASN A 136 -9.95 -24.03 -0.46
CA ASN A 136 -10.15 -25.41 -0.80
C ASN A 136 -11.66 -25.74 -0.82
N GLY A 137 -12.22 -25.93 -2.03
CA GLY A 137 -13.61 -26.27 -2.24
C GLY A 137 -14.62 -25.11 -2.21
N PHE A 138 -14.16 -23.85 -2.18
CA PHE A 138 -15.06 -22.68 -2.25
C PHE A 138 -14.49 -21.53 -3.07
N SER A 139 -15.41 -20.72 -3.60
CA SER A 139 -15.12 -19.41 -4.20
C SER A 139 -16.25 -18.46 -3.83
N GLN A 140 -15.93 -17.33 -3.20
CA GLN A 140 -16.92 -16.38 -2.70
C GLN A 140 -16.58 -14.96 -3.15
N ASN A 141 -17.61 -14.27 -3.65
CA ASN A 141 -17.50 -12.89 -4.13
C ASN A 141 -17.96 -11.91 -3.05
N PHE A 142 -17.27 -10.78 -2.96
CA PHE A 142 -17.59 -9.68 -2.06
C PHE A 142 -17.62 -8.36 -2.84
N GLU A 143 -18.58 -7.51 -2.54
CA GLU A 143 -18.48 -6.11 -2.93
C GLU A 143 -17.47 -5.41 -2.02
N LYS A 144 -16.59 -4.62 -2.60
CA LYS A 144 -15.49 -3.96 -1.87
C LYS A 144 -16.01 -3.12 -0.70
N LYS A 145 -17.12 -2.38 -0.92
CA LYS A 145 -17.74 -1.53 0.10
C LYS A 145 -18.16 -2.27 1.38
N ASP A 146 -18.54 -3.55 1.27
CA ASP A 146 -19.05 -4.35 2.39
C ASP A 146 -17.93 -4.93 3.28
N VAL A 147 -16.71 -4.91 2.77
CA VAL A 147 -15.53 -5.49 3.43
C VAL A 147 -14.43 -4.47 3.73
N LEU A 148 -14.70 -3.18 3.56
CA LEU A 148 -13.76 -2.12 3.92
C LEU A 148 -13.47 -2.10 5.43
N GLN A 149 -12.27 -1.66 5.77
CA GLN A 149 -11.94 -1.27 7.15
C GLN A 149 -12.90 -0.17 7.60
N HIS A 150 -13.27 -0.17 8.89
CA HIS A 150 -14.25 0.79 9.41
C HIS A 150 -13.87 2.26 9.10
N ASN A 151 -12.62 2.62 9.34
CA ASN A 151 -12.15 3.98 9.05
C ASN A 151 -12.22 4.33 7.56
N CYS A 152 -12.04 3.34 6.68
CA CYS A 152 -12.11 3.55 5.24
C CYS A 152 -13.55 3.71 4.75
N SER A 153 -14.53 3.06 5.40
CA SER A 153 -15.96 3.22 5.06
C SER A 153 -16.49 4.62 5.39
N LEU A 154 -15.83 5.35 6.29
CA LEU A 154 -16.16 6.72 6.68
C LEU A 154 -15.26 7.78 5.99
N CYS A 155 -14.30 7.34 5.19
CA CYS A 155 -13.33 8.22 4.55
C CYS A 155 -13.98 8.97 3.38
N ILE A 156 -13.75 10.30 3.32
CA ILE A 156 -14.32 11.20 2.30
C ILE A 156 -13.27 11.63 1.25
N HIS A 157 -12.22 10.88 1.05
CA HIS A 157 -11.12 11.18 0.13
C HIS A 157 -11.25 10.43 -1.17
#